data_81e1e16b45fec623f1c6458b49c28377
#
_entry.id   81e1e16b45fec623f1c6458b49c28377
#
_cell.length_a   1.000
_cell.length_b   1.000
_cell.length_c   1.000
_cell.angle_alpha   90.00
_cell.angle_beta   90.00
_cell.angle_gamma   90.00
#
_symmetry.space_group_name_H-M   'P 1'
#
loop_
_entity.id
_entity.type
_entity.pdbx_description
1 polymer ?
#
loop_
_entity_poly.entity_id
_entity_poly.type
_entity_poly.pdbx_seq_one_letter_code
_entity_poly.pdbx_strand_id
1 'polypeptide(L)'
;SSEIARECFAEADLVIAVGGSLASHNSDAGKLWPNARLLQIDISPATMVQGRRAADATMRSDARLGIEALLDGLDQRDSDWRSEALAGDISGRPFDSTGFTIDDGTHDPRKVVAALEATLPQNCQLVNSSGHCSCFFAHMPSRPQSHFLTIREFGAIGNGISFAMGVAAARPEEPVVLFDGDGSLLMHVQELETIRRHGLRVIIFAINDGAYGSEIHKLRADGLPDNGAVFGRPDFASIANGFGIAGHRLDDLAALPALVDQVIASGGPAVIDVPVSDKVVSPVIQRSHG
;
A
#
# COMPACT_ATOMS: atom_id res chain seq x y z
N SER A 1 4.39 9.32 0.96
CA SER A 1 4.87 9.61 2.33
C SER A 1 3.71 10.02 3.23
N SER A 2 3.77 9.66 4.52
CA SER A 2 2.86 10.20 5.54
C SER A 2 3.06 11.70 5.74
N GLU A 3 2.12 12.36 6.41
CA GLU A 3 2.25 13.78 6.74
C GLU A 3 3.49 14.03 7.59
N ILE A 4 3.69 13.25 8.65
CA ILE A 4 4.86 13.39 9.52
C ILE A 4 6.19 13.14 8.77
N ALA A 5 6.24 12.18 7.85
CA ALA A 5 7.43 11.96 7.05
C ALA A 5 7.75 13.16 6.14
N ARG A 6 6.73 13.82 5.59
CA ARG A 6 6.91 15.03 4.77
C ARG A 6 7.43 16.19 5.59
N GLU A 7 6.91 16.37 6.80
CA GLU A 7 7.39 17.39 7.76
C GLU A 7 8.86 17.15 8.09
N CYS A 8 9.23 15.93 8.46
CA CYS A 8 10.63 15.57 8.72
C CYS A 8 11.55 15.83 7.52
N PHE A 9 11.12 15.44 6.31
CA PHE A 9 11.93 15.69 5.12
C PHE A 9 12.03 17.16 4.74
N ALA A 10 11.00 17.95 5.04
CA ALA A 10 11.03 19.40 4.77
C ALA A 10 12.02 20.14 5.68
N GLU A 11 12.24 19.64 6.90
CA GLU A 11 13.18 20.17 7.88
C GLU A 11 14.61 19.64 7.71
N ALA A 12 14.80 18.57 6.93
CA ALA A 12 16.09 17.95 6.72
C ALA A 12 17.07 18.88 6.00
N ASP A 13 18.30 18.96 6.48
CA ASP A 13 19.42 19.66 5.84
C ASP A 13 20.23 18.73 4.91
N LEU A 14 20.20 17.43 5.19
CA LEU A 14 20.85 16.38 4.41
C LEU A 14 19.94 15.16 4.29
N VAL A 15 19.81 14.63 3.09
CA VAL A 15 19.20 13.32 2.82
C VAL A 15 20.27 12.39 2.23
N ILE A 16 20.41 11.20 2.80
CA ILE A 16 21.29 10.15 2.31
C ILE A 16 20.42 9.03 1.73
N ALA A 17 20.43 8.89 0.42
CA ALA A 17 19.74 7.83 -0.30
C ALA A 17 20.68 6.64 -0.52
N VAL A 18 20.37 5.51 0.10
CA VAL A 18 21.18 4.29 0.02
C VAL A 18 20.43 3.23 -0.77
N GLY A 19 20.97 2.83 -1.93
CA GLY A 19 20.33 1.86 -2.82
C GLY A 19 19.01 2.33 -3.41
N GLY A 20 18.74 3.63 -3.37
CA GLY A 20 17.47 4.22 -3.80
C GLY A 20 17.57 4.84 -5.19
N SER A 21 16.59 4.55 -6.05
CA SER A 21 16.55 5.05 -7.42
C SER A 21 16.31 6.57 -7.55
N LEU A 22 15.85 7.22 -6.47
CA LEU A 22 15.41 8.63 -6.47
C LEU A 22 14.33 8.93 -7.53
N ALA A 23 13.58 7.89 -7.92
CA ALA A 23 12.52 8.02 -8.91
C ALA A 23 11.39 8.95 -8.44
N SER A 24 10.59 9.43 -9.38
CA SER A 24 9.51 10.39 -9.12
C SER A 24 8.60 9.96 -7.97
N HIS A 25 8.20 8.69 -7.94
CA HIS A 25 7.28 8.17 -6.93
C HIS A 25 7.85 8.08 -5.50
N ASN A 26 9.17 7.91 -5.34
CA ASN A 26 9.79 7.82 -4.01
C ASN A 26 10.46 9.10 -3.54
N SER A 27 10.46 10.14 -4.38
CA SER A 27 11.02 11.46 -4.08
C SER A 27 10.00 12.59 -4.20
N ASP A 28 8.71 12.27 -4.45
CA ASP A 28 7.67 13.23 -4.87
C ASP A 28 8.16 14.12 -6.02
N ALA A 29 8.76 13.48 -7.01
CA ALA A 29 9.40 14.14 -8.15
C ALA A 29 10.52 15.13 -7.74
N GLY A 30 11.23 14.83 -6.65
CA GLY A 30 12.30 15.66 -6.08
C GLY A 30 11.81 16.79 -5.18
N LYS A 31 10.50 16.86 -4.87
CA LYS A 31 9.91 17.90 -4.02
C LYS A 31 9.89 17.50 -2.53
N LEU A 32 10.17 16.23 -2.18
CA LEU A 32 10.01 15.72 -0.82
C LEU A 32 10.96 16.38 0.18
N TRP A 33 12.17 16.74 -0.26
CA TRP A 33 13.21 17.41 0.56
C TRP A 33 13.70 18.70 -0.13
N PRO A 34 12.89 19.75 -0.10
CA PRO A 34 13.13 20.95 -0.89
C PRO A 34 14.43 21.69 -0.52
N ASN A 35 14.84 21.62 0.74
CA ASN A 35 15.97 22.37 1.28
C ASN A 35 17.22 21.51 1.55
N ALA A 36 17.09 20.18 1.55
CA ALA A 36 18.18 19.29 1.87
C ALA A 36 19.20 19.15 0.73
N ARG A 37 20.47 18.98 1.10
CA ARG A 37 21.48 18.41 0.20
C ARG A 37 21.22 16.91 0.08
N LEU A 38 21.54 16.33 -1.07
CA LEU A 38 21.29 14.92 -1.37
C LEU A 38 22.59 14.19 -1.68
N LEU A 39 22.92 13.21 -0.84
CA LEU A 39 23.97 12.22 -1.11
C LEU A 39 23.31 10.92 -1.57
N GLN A 40 23.75 10.36 -2.70
CA GLN A 40 23.32 9.05 -3.16
C GLN A 40 24.47 8.05 -3.05
N ILE A 41 24.24 6.92 -2.37
CA ILE A 41 25.12 5.76 -2.32
C ILE A 41 24.45 4.64 -3.09
N ASP A 42 25.02 4.27 -4.23
CA ASP A 42 24.47 3.24 -5.11
C ASP A 42 25.56 2.62 -5.97
N ILE A 43 25.38 1.37 -6.38
CA ILE A 43 26.28 0.71 -7.34
C ILE A 43 26.23 1.36 -8.73
N SER A 44 25.07 1.99 -9.05
CA SER A 44 24.83 2.74 -10.27
C SER A 44 24.08 4.03 -9.95
N PRO A 45 24.75 5.06 -9.37
CA PRO A 45 24.08 6.29 -8.99
C PRO A 45 23.38 6.94 -10.19
N ALA A 46 22.14 7.41 -9.95
CA ALA A 46 21.39 8.12 -10.97
C ALA A 46 22.01 9.48 -11.26
N THR A 47 22.27 9.78 -12.53
CA THR A 47 22.77 11.09 -12.95
C THR A 47 21.68 12.15 -12.97
N MET A 48 20.42 11.71 -12.92
CA MET A 48 19.24 12.58 -13.01
C MET A 48 18.04 11.90 -12.38
N VAL A 49 17.27 12.62 -11.57
CA VAL A 49 16.04 12.13 -10.94
C VAL A 49 14.87 12.39 -11.88
N GLN A 50 14.67 11.52 -12.86
CA GLN A 50 13.61 11.64 -13.88
C GLN A 50 13.50 13.06 -14.47
N GLY A 51 14.65 13.66 -14.80
CA GLY A 51 14.72 14.99 -15.40
C GLY A 51 14.55 16.16 -14.42
N ARG A 52 14.47 15.92 -13.09
CA ARG A 52 14.23 16.99 -12.11
C ARG A 52 15.49 17.41 -11.36
N ARG A 53 16.07 16.52 -10.54
CA ARG A 53 17.27 16.84 -9.75
C ARG A 53 18.12 15.59 -9.54
N ALA A 54 19.40 15.68 -9.88
CA ALA A 54 20.39 14.69 -9.50
C ALA A 54 20.81 14.89 -8.04
N ALA A 55 21.47 13.89 -7.43
CA ALA A 55 22.11 14.06 -6.14
C ALA A 55 23.24 15.10 -6.21
N ASP A 56 23.41 15.86 -5.11
CA ASP A 56 24.49 16.86 -5.00
C ASP A 56 25.85 16.19 -4.89
N ALA A 57 25.89 14.98 -4.31
CA ALA A 57 27.06 14.12 -4.27
C ALA A 57 26.66 12.65 -4.45
N THR A 58 27.57 11.88 -5.06
CA THR A 58 27.36 10.45 -5.27
C THR A 58 28.54 9.64 -4.79
N MET A 59 28.26 8.51 -4.16
CA MET A 59 29.22 7.48 -3.83
C MET A 59 28.85 6.20 -4.57
N ARG A 60 29.66 5.82 -5.55
CA ARG A 60 29.47 4.55 -6.27
C ARG A 60 30.01 3.42 -5.43
N SER A 61 29.13 2.69 -4.75
CA SER A 61 29.50 1.62 -3.82
C SER A 61 28.32 0.66 -3.63
N ASP A 62 28.64 -0.56 -3.18
CA ASP A 62 27.69 -1.41 -2.48
C ASP A 62 27.14 -0.68 -1.25
N ALA A 63 25.85 -0.85 -0.95
CA ALA A 63 25.16 -0.11 0.11
C ALA A 63 25.83 -0.33 1.49
N ARG A 64 26.15 -1.57 1.83
CA ARG A 64 26.80 -1.91 3.10
C ARG A 64 28.19 -1.29 3.21
N LEU A 65 29.02 -1.48 2.19
CA LEU A 65 30.37 -0.95 2.17
C LEU A 65 30.39 0.58 2.22
N GLY A 66 29.46 1.23 1.52
CA GLY A 66 29.32 2.69 1.55
C GLY A 66 28.92 3.23 2.92
N ILE A 67 27.97 2.55 3.61
CA ILE A 67 27.59 2.93 4.97
C ILE A 67 28.73 2.69 5.96
N GLU A 68 29.43 1.55 5.87
CA GLU A 68 30.60 1.25 6.70
C GLU A 68 31.66 2.35 6.57
N ALA A 69 32.00 2.73 5.33
CA ALA A 69 32.95 3.81 5.07
C ALA A 69 32.52 5.18 5.61
N LEU A 70 31.22 5.48 5.57
CA LEU A 70 30.69 6.71 6.21
C LEU A 70 30.83 6.64 7.72
N LEU A 71 30.47 5.52 8.34
CA LEU A 71 30.57 5.35 9.80
C LEU A 71 31.99 5.43 10.31
N ASP A 72 32.95 4.89 9.57
CA ASP A 72 34.38 4.97 9.90
C ASP A 72 34.91 6.43 9.87
N GLY A 73 34.28 7.29 9.07
CA GLY A 73 34.67 8.69 8.91
C GLY A 73 33.87 9.69 9.75
N LEU A 74 32.90 9.23 10.53
CA LEU A 74 32.00 10.11 11.29
C LEU A 74 32.16 9.89 12.80
N ASP A 75 32.28 10.97 13.54
CA ASP A 75 32.17 10.93 15.00
C ASP A 75 30.71 10.81 15.42
N GLN A 76 30.48 10.00 16.44
CA GLN A 76 29.17 9.92 17.06
C GLN A 76 28.82 11.25 17.71
N ARG A 77 27.61 11.76 17.44
CA ARG A 77 27.05 12.96 18.05
C ARG A 77 25.67 12.67 18.60
N ASP A 78 25.35 13.30 19.71
CA ASP A 78 23.96 13.36 20.18
C ASP A 78 23.13 14.22 19.22
N SER A 79 21.90 13.82 19.01
CA SER A 79 20.98 14.52 18.11
C SER A 79 19.60 14.56 18.72
N ASP A 80 19.00 15.74 18.74
CA ASP A 80 17.61 15.95 19.17
C ASP A 80 16.60 15.50 18.12
N TRP A 81 17.07 15.09 16.92
CA TRP A 81 16.24 14.61 15.84
C TRP A 81 15.41 13.38 16.22
N ARG A 82 15.96 12.47 17.06
CA ARG A 82 15.28 11.28 17.57
C ARG A 82 14.69 11.58 18.94
N SER A 83 13.54 12.26 18.99
CA SER A 83 12.85 12.58 20.22
C SER A 83 11.70 11.64 20.52
N GLU A 84 11.31 11.53 21.80
CA GLU A 84 10.08 10.81 22.19
C GLU A 84 8.84 11.46 21.59
N ALA A 85 8.84 12.79 21.41
CA ALA A 85 7.75 13.51 20.75
C ALA A 85 7.58 13.05 19.29
N LEU A 86 8.67 12.97 18.52
CA LEU A 86 8.63 12.47 17.15
C LEU A 86 8.16 11.00 17.08
N ALA A 87 8.62 10.14 18.01
CA ALA A 87 8.16 8.77 18.10
C ALA A 87 6.66 8.68 18.40
N GLY A 88 6.16 9.56 19.30
CA GLY A 88 4.74 9.71 19.60
C GLY A 88 3.93 10.16 18.38
N ASP A 89 4.42 11.12 17.63
CA ASP A 89 3.78 11.60 16.39
C ASP A 89 3.71 10.50 15.31
N ILE A 90 4.81 9.77 15.10
CA ILE A 90 4.85 8.65 14.15
C ILE A 90 3.81 7.56 14.49
N SER A 91 3.62 7.31 15.79
CA SER A 91 2.70 6.27 16.27
C SER A 91 1.26 6.72 16.38
N GLY A 92 1.00 7.99 16.64
CA GLY A 92 -0.31 8.53 17.01
C GLY A 92 -1.01 9.36 15.93
N ARG A 93 -0.27 9.94 15.00
CA ARG A 93 -0.87 10.75 13.94
C ARG A 93 -1.37 9.89 12.77
N PRO A 94 -2.50 10.25 12.15
CA PRO A 94 -2.95 9.56 10.96
C PRO A 94 -1.93 9.73 9.82
N PHE A 95 -1.87 8.73 8.94
CA PHE A 95 -1.01 8.79 7.77
C PHE A 95 -1.36 9.97 6.84
N ASP A 96 -2.65 10.26 6.71
CA ASP A 96 -3.23 11.34 5.91
C ASP A 96 -4.52 11.83 6.56
N SER A 97 -4.57 13.10 6.93
CA SER A 97 -5.70 13.77 7.59
C SER A 97 -6.62 14.53 6.63
N THR A 98 -6.37 14.48 5.32
CA THR A 98 -7.17 15.19 4.32
C THR A 98 -8.65 14.82 4.44
N GLY A 99 -9.54 15.82 4.53
CA GLY A 99 -10.98 15.61 4.56
C GLY A 99 -11.55 15.26 3.18
N PHE A 100 -12.39 14.22 3.12
CA PHE A 100 -13.13 13.84 1.92
C PHE A 100 -14.59 13.65 2.24
N THR A 101 -15.46 13.95 1.28
CA THR A 101 -16.87 13.57 1.34
C THR A 101 -17.01 12.10 0.99
N ILE A 102 -17.61 11.31 1.87
CA ILE A 102 -17.82 9.87 1.67
C ILE A 102 -19.30 9.68 1.27
N ASP A 103 -19.51 8.95 0.18
CA ASP A 103 -20.87 8.63 -0.28
C ASP A 103 -21.56 7.62 0.63
N ASP A 104 -22.86 7.75 0.78
CA ASP A 104 -23.68 6.81 1.56
C ASP A 104 -23.47 5.37 1.07
N GLY A 105 -23.36 4.43 2.00
CA GLY A 105 -23.12 3.02 1.69
C GLY A 105 -21.71 2.68 1.25
N THR A 106 -20.75 3.62 1.40
CA THR A 106 -19.33 3.39 1.15
C THR A 106 -18.49 3.75 2.37
N HIS A 107 -17.24 3.27 2.38
CA HIS A 107 -16.27 3.55 3.44
C HIS A 107 -15.10 4.40 2.94
N ASP A 108 -14.47 5.12 3.86
CA ASP A 108 -13.16 5.70 3.61
C ASP A 108 -12.10 4.57 3.62
N PRO A 109 -11.38 4.33 2.51
CA PRO A 109 -10.40 3.23 2.44
C PRO A 109 -9.29 3.34 3.50
N ARG A 110 -8.96 4.55 3.98
CA ARG A 110 -7.99 4.77 5.06
C ARG A 110 -8.50 4.21 6.39
N LYS A 111 -9.80 4.39 6.67
CA LYS A 111 -10.45 3.84 7.88
C LYS A 111 -10.57 2.32 7.79
N VAL A 112 -10.83 1.78 6.58
CA VAL A 112 -10.83 0.32 6.36
C VAL A 112 -9.47 -0.27 6.70
N VAL A 113 -8.39 0.31 6.17
CA VAL A 113 -7.03 -0.18 6.44
C VAL A 113 -6.67 -0.06 7.92
N ALA A 114 -7.01 1.05 8.57
CA ALA A 114 -6.78 1.22 10.01
C ALA A 114 -7.53 0.16 10.85
N ALA A 115 -8.78 -0.12 10.49
CA ALA A 115 -9.57 -1.16 11.15
C ALA A 115 -9.01 -2.57 10.91
N LEU A 116 -8.55 -2.86 9.70
CA LEU A 116 -7.86 -4.12 9.37
C LEU A 116 -6.56 -4.27 10.15
N GLU A 117 -5.77 -3.20 10.26
CA GLU A 117 -4.53 -3.19 11.04
C GLU A 117 -4.78 -3.55 12.51
N ALA A 118 -5.84 -2.99 13.09
CA ALA A 118 -6.23 -3.26 14.48
C ALA A 118 -6.81 -4.67 14.71
N THR A 119 -7.32 -5.32 13.66
CA THR A 119 -8.13 -6.54 13.79
C THR A 119 -7.41 -7.80 13.31
N LEU A 120 -6.64 -7.71 12.23
CA LEU A 120 -6.01 -8.89 11.63
C LEU A 120 -4.96 -9.50 12.56
N PRO A 121 -4.92 -10.85 12.69
CA PRO A 121 -3.89 -11.53 13.47
C PRO A 121 -2.47 -11.18 13.03
N GLN A 122 -1.56 -11.09 13.98
CA GLN A 122 -0.15 -10.75 13.70
C GLN A 122 0.59 -11.82 12.89
N ASN A 123 0.12 -13.04 12.87
CA ASN A 123 0.70 -14.17 12.16
C ASN A 123 0.13 -14.37 10.74
N CYS A 124 -0.78 -13.50 10.26
CA CYS A 124 -1.24 -13.62 8.88
C CYS A 124 -0.21 -13.09 7.88
N GLN A 125 -0.18 -13.70 6.71
CA GLN A 125 0.58 -13.23 5.56
C GLN A 125 -0.27 -12.19 4.81
N LEU A 126 0.30 -11.03 4.52
CA LEU A 126 -0.38 -9.95 3.84
C LEU A 126 0.12 -9.83 2.40
N VAL A 127 -0.78 -9.95 1.45
CA VAL A 127 -0.49 -9.77 0.03
C VAL A 127 -1.18 -8.51 -0.45
N ASN A 128 -0.39 -7.59 -0.99
CA ASN A 128 -0.87 -6.33 -1.54
C ASN A 128 -0.67 -6.32 -3.07
N SER A 129 -1.76 -6.21 -3.80
CA SER A 129 -1.75 -6.06 -5.24
C SER A 129 -1.29 -4.66 -5.67
N SER A 130 -1.36 -4.35 -6.95
CA SER A 130 -1.11 -3.03 -7.52
C SER A 130 -2.41 -2.21 -7.62
N GLY A 131 -2.27 -0.94 -8.00
CA GLY A 131 -3.38 -0.02 -8.17
C GLY A 131 -3.57 0.94 -7.00
N HIS A 132 -4.65 1.70 -7.03
CA HIS A 132 -4.93 2.75 -6.04
C HIS A 132 -5.08 2.20 -4.61
N CYS A 133 -5.78 1.08 -4.44
CA CYS A 133 -5.97 0.42 -3.15
C CYS A 133 -4.65 0.11 -2.44
N SER A 134 -3.61 -0.23 -3.21
CA SER A 134 -2.29 -0.56 -2.67
C SER A 134 -1.59 0.60 -1.97
N CYS A 135 -1.96 1.84 -2.31
CA CYS A 135 -1.40 3.03 -1.65
C CYS A 135 -1.91 3.15 -0.21
N PHE A 136 -3.13 2.70 0.06
CA PHE A 136 -3.70 2.69 1.41
C PHE A 136 -3.15 1.53 2.25
N PHE A 137 -2.93 0.37 1.64
CA PHE A 137 -2.33 -0.78 2.32
C PHE A 137 -0.95 -0.47 2.94
N ALA A 138 -0.20 0.44 2.33
CA ALA A 138 1.09 0.89 2.86
C ALA A 138 0.99 1.57 4.25
N HIS A 139 -0.21 1.81 4.75
CA HIS A 139 -0.47 2.36 6.09
C HIS A 139 -0.56 1.29 7.20
N MET A 140 -0.25 0.03 6.91
CA MET A 140 -0.27 -1.09 7.87
C MET A 140 1.16 -1.45 8.33
N PRO A 141 1.75 -0.75 9.33
CA PRO A 141 3.17 -0.89 9.64
C PRO A 141 3.51 -1.96 10.69
N SER A 142 2.53 -2.57 11.36
CA SER A 142 2.75 -3.26 12.64
C SER A 142 3.32 -4.67 12.54
N ARG A 143 3.59 -5.18 11.32
CA ARG A 143 4.06 -6.57 11.12
C ARG A 143 5.49 -6.62 10.63
N PRO A 144 6.22 -7.74 10.91
CA PRO A 144 7.53 -7.98 10.31
C PRO A 144 7.47 -7.95 8.78
N GLN A 145 8.51 -7.43 8.13
CA GLN A 145 8.59 -7.35 6.68
C GLN A 145 8.41 -8.73 5.99
N SER A 146 8.81 -9.81 6.67
CA SER A 146 8.63 -11.18 6.17
C SER A 146 7.17 -11.62 6.02
N HIS A 147 6.22 -10.87 6.59
CA HIS A 147 4.79 -11.11 6.47
C HIS A 147 4.12 -10.28 5.38
N PHE A 148 4.88 -9.46 4.66
CA PHE A 148 4.35 -8.65 3.56
C PHE A 148 4.88 -9.13 2.21
N LEU A 149 3.99 -9.35 1.26
CA LEU A 149 4.29 -9.47 -0.15
C LEU A 149 3.59 -8.34 -0.91
N THR A 150 4.35 -7.35 -1.34
CA THR A 150 3.84 -6.24 -2.15
C THR A 150 4.27 -6.43 -3.60
N ILE A 151 3.31 -6.56 -4.50
CA ILE A 151 3.55 -6.81 -5.91
C ILE A 151 3.72 -5.48 -6.62
N ARG A 152 4.92 -5.26 -7.16
CA ARG A 152 5.28 -4.02 -7.87
C ARG A 152 5.94 -4.26 -9.23
N GLU A 153 6.24 -5.51 -9.54
CA GLU A 153 6.83 -5.92 -10.80
C GLU A 153 5.95 -5.46 -11.95
N PHE A 154 6.52 -4.68 -12.85
CA PHE A 154 5.83 -4.12 -14.01
C PHE A 154 4.65 -3.18 -13.68
N GLY A 155 4.23 -3.08 -12.43
CA GLY A 155 3.06 -2.31 -11.99
C GLY A 155 1.71 -2.86 -12.47
N ALA A 156 1.66 -4.11 -12.95
CA ALA A 156 0.44 -4.74 -13.42
C ALA A 156 -0.54 -4.99 -12.27
N ILE A 157 -1.83 -4.81 -12.53
CA ILE A 157 -2.93 -5.28 -11.70
C ILE A 157 -3.41 -6.65 -12.19
N GLY A 158 -4.25 -7.34 -11.42
CA GLY A 158 -4.83 -8.64 -11.79
C GLY A 158 -4.10 -9.86 -11.23
N ASN A 159 -2.84 -9.74 -10.88
CA ASN A 159 -2.02 -10.87 -10.42
C ASN A 159 -2.03 -11.09 -8.89
N GLY A 160 -2.70 -10.22 -8.12
CA GLY A 160 -2.78 -10.31 -6.65
C GLY A 160 -3.25 -11.66 -6.16
N ILE A 161 -4.34 -12.18 -6.72
CA ILE A 161 -4.93 -13.47 -6.36
C ILE A 161 -3.95 -14.64 -6.59
N SER A 162 -3.19 -14.62 -7.70
CA SER A 162 -2.21 -15.66 -8.02
C SER A 162 -1.04 -15.70 -7.03
N PHE A 163 -0.55 -14.52 -6.62
CA PHE A 163 0.47 -14.43 -5.59
C PHE A 163 -0.03 -14.87 -4.22
N ALA A 164 -1.27 -14.50 -3.87
CA ALA A 164 -1.89 -14.96 -2.62
C ALA A 164 -2.03 -16.49 -2.57
N MET A 165 -2.42 -17.11 -3.68
CA MET A 165 -2.44 -18.57 -3.82
C MET A 165 -1.05 -19.19 -3.62
N GLY A 166 -0.02 -18.58 -4.22
CA GLY A 166 1.37 -19.03 -4.06
C GLY A 166 1.85 -18.96 -2.61
N VAL A 167 1.53 -17.87 -1.91
CA VAL A 167 1.85 -17.74 -0.47
C VAL A 167 1.09 -18.77 0.35
N ALA A 168 -0.21 -18.98 0.09
CA ALA A 168 -1.02 -19.97 0.82
C ALA A 168 -0.52 -21.41 0.60
N ALA A 169 -0.08 -21.73 -0.60
CA ALA A 169 0.52 -23.03 -0.89
C ALA A 169 1.88 -23.24 -0.19
N ALA A 170 2.68 -22.17 -0.08
CA ALA A 170 3.99 -22.22 0.60
C ALA A 170 3.89 -22.17 2.13
N ARG A 171 2.78 -21.64 2.67
CA ARG A 171 2.54 -21.44 4.11
C ARG A 171 1.12 -21.89 4.50
N PRO A 172 0.82 -23.19 4.42
CA PRO A 172 -0.55 -23.70 4.57
C PRO A 172 -1.15 -23.50 5.97
N GLU A 173 -0.31 -23.34 7.00
CA GLU A 173 -0.74 -23.14 8.39
C GLU A 173 -1.10 -21.67 8.71
N GLU A 174 -0.67 -20.73 7.87
CA GLU A 174 -0.89 -19.30 8.11
C GLU A 174 -2.04 -18.78 7.25
N PRO A 175 -2.96 -17.95 7.78
CA PRO A 175 -3.95 -17.30 6.94
C PRO A 175 -3.29 -16.28 6.03
N VAL A 176 -3.66 -16.29 4.76
CA VAL A 176 -3.19 -15.31 3.78
C VAL A 176 -4.31 -14.31 3.52
N VAL A 177 -4.01 -13.04 3.70
CA VAL A 177 -4.93 -11.94 3.44
C VAL A 177 -4.47 -11.21 2.19
N LEU A 178 -5.30 -11.22 1.17
CA LEU A 178 -5.12 -10.43 -0.05
C LEU A 178 -5.92 -9.13 0.05
N PHE A 179 -5.23 -8.02 -0.14
CA PHE A 179 -5.84 -6.71 -0.30
C PHE A 179 -5.76 -6.31 -1.79
N ASP A 180 -6.89 -6.32 -2.48
CA ASP A 180 -6.94 -6.11 -3.93
C ASP A 180 -8.07 -5.15 -4.32
N GLY A 181 -7.87 -4.39 -5.39
CA GLY A 181 -8.93 -3.58 -5.98
C GLY A 181 -9.90 -4.41 -6.82
N ASP A 182 -11.12 -3.96 -6.93
CA ASP A 182 -12.19 -4.58 -7.70
C ASP A 182 -11.80 -4.82 -9.17
N GLY A 183 -11.25 -3.81 -9.85
CA GLY A 183 -10.80 -3.94 -11.23
C GLY A 183 -9.65 -4.93 -11.40
N SER A 184 -8.76 -5.03 -10.38
CA SER A 184 -7.68 -6.02 -10.36
C SER A 184 -8.23 -7.44 -10.17
N LEU A 185 -9.12 -7.61 -9.19
CA LEU A 185 -9.72 -8.92 -8.88
C LEU A 185 -10.56 -9.46 -10.05
N LEU A 186 -11.28 -8.59 -10.78
CA LEU A 186 -12.06 -9.01 -11.96
C LEU A 186 -11.21 -9.61 -13.08
N MET A 187 -9.94 -9.24 -13.21
CA MET A 187 -9.08 -9.77 -14.27
C MET A 187 -8.80 -11.25 -14.11
N HIS A 188 -8.81 -11.77 -12.88
CA HIS A 188 -8.51 -13.17 -12.59
C HIS A 188 -9.52 -13.80 -11.60
N VAL A 189 -10.76 -13.31 -11.60
CA VAL A 189 -11.81 -13.77 -10.70
C VAL A 189 -12.09 -15.27 -10.79
N GLN A 190 -11.83 -15.90 -11.94
CA GLN A 190 -11.94 -17.35 -12.15
C GLN A 190 -11.02 -18.16 -11.23
N GLU A 191 -9.94 -17.57 -10.69
CA GLU A 191 -9.03 -18.23 -9.77
C GLU A 191 -9.65 -18.52 -8.39
N LEU A 192 -10.84 -17.97 -8.12
CA LEU A 192 -11.65 -18.39 -6.98
C LEU A 192 -11.96 -19.89 -7.05
N GLU A 193 -12.15 -20.44 -8.25
CA GLU A 193 -12.30 -21.89 -8.44
C GLU A 193 -11.03 -22.64 -7.99
N THR A 194 -9.87 -22.18 -8.39
CA THR A 194 -8.59 -22.77 -8.02
C THR A 194 -8.37 -22.72 -6.50
N ILE A 195 -8.67 -21.61 -5.85
CA ILE A 195 -8.61 -21.45 -4.39
C ILE A 195 -9.50 -22.48 -3.71
N ARG A 196 -10.77 -22.60 -4.15
CA ARG A 196 -11.74 -23.55 -3.59
C ARG A 196 -11.29 -25.00 -3.81
N ARG A 197 -10.93 -25.36 -5.04
CA ARG A 197 -10.56 -26.72 -5.41
C ARG A 197 -9.34 -27.24 -4.65
N HIS A 198 -8.39 -26.37 -4.34
CA HIS A 198 -7.18 -26.70 -3.57
C HIS A 198 -7.29 -26.43 -2.07
N GLY A 199 -8.40 -25.88 -1.61
CA GLY A 199 -8.62 -25.57 -0.19
C GLY A 199 -7.60 -24.56 0.36
N LEU A 200 -7.18 -23.61 -0.50
CA LEU A 200 -6.19 -22.61 -0.10
C LEU A 200 -6.81 -21.61 0.88
N ARG A 201 -6.14 -21.37 1.99
CA ARG A 201 -6.61 -20.45 3.04
C ARG A 201 -6.32 -18.99 2.68
N VAL A 202 -7.03 -18.48 1.68
CA VAL A 202 -6.91 -17.09 1.19
C VAL A 202 -8.17 -16.31 1.54
N ILE A 203 -7.99 -15.20 2.25
CA ILE A 203 -9.04 -14.24 2.59
C ILE A 203 -8.82 -13.00 1.74
N ILE A 204 -9.77 -12.66 0.88
CA ILE A 204 -9.67 -11.55 -0.06
C ILE A 204 -10.52 -10.39 0.42
N PHE A 205 -9.91 -9.24 0.67
CA PHE A 205 -10.61 -7.97 0.82
C PHE A 205 -10.65 -7.28 -0.54
N ALA A 206 -11.80 -7.35 -1.20
CA ALA A 206 -12.07 -6.68 -2.46
C ALA A 206 -12.42 -5.21 -2.18
N ILE A 207 -11.47 -4.32 -2.40
CA ILE A 207 -11.63 -2.87 -2.21
C ILE A 207 -12.35 -2.32 -3.43
N ASN A 208 -13.64 -2.09 -3.26
CA ASN A 208 -14.61 -1.92 -4.34
C ASN A 208 -15.02 -0.45 -4.46
N ASP A 209 -14.28 0.32 -5.26
CA ASP A 209 -14.61 1.71 -5.60
C ASP A 209 -15.43 1.83 -6.91
N GLY A 210 -15.61 0.72 -7.63
CA GLY A 210 -16.39 0.65 -8.88
C GLY A 210 -15.64 1.17 -10.09
N ALA A 211 -14.30 1.27 -10.00
CA ALA A 211 -13.49 1.91 -11.02
C ALA A 211 -12.03 1.41 -11.02
N TYR A 212 -11.30 1.77 -12.06
CA TYR A 212 -9.84 1.79 -12.00
C TYR A 212 -9.41 3.04 -11.24
N GLY A 213 -9.33 2.94 -9.89
CA GLY A 213 -9.16 4.08 -8.99
C GLY A 213 -7.95 4.96 -9.31
N SER A 214 -6.79 4.38 -9.68
CA SER A 214 -5.64 5.16 -10.11
C SER A 214 -5.95 6.01 -11.34
N GLU A 215 -6.72 5.48 -12.28
CA GLU A 215 -7.01 6.15 -13.54
C GLU A 215 -8.06 7.24 -13.38
N ILE A 216 -9.14 7.00 -12.62
CA ILE A 216 -10.16 8.04 -12.38
C ILE A 216 -9.55 9.26 -11.69
N HIS A 217 -8.66 9.07 -10.71
CA HIS A 217 -8.05 10.18 -9.99
C HIS A 217 -7.08 10.99 -10.87
N LYS A 218 -6.31 10.33 -11.75
CA LYS A 218 -5.46 11.02 -12.72
C LYS A 218 -6.28 11.83 -13.72
N LEU A 219 -7.31 11.19 -14.31
CA LEU A 219 -8.21 11.86 -15.24
C LEU A 219 -8.89 13.07 -14.61
N ARG A 220 -9.42 12.92 -13.38
CA ARG A 220 -10.04 14.02 -12.64
C ARG A 220 -9.06 15.16 -12.34
N ALA A 221 -7.82 14.86 -11.98
CA ALA A 221 -6.78 15.84 -11.72
C ALA A 221 -6.42 16.65 -12.98
N ASP A 222 -6.45 16.01 -14.16
CA ASP A 222 -6.20 16.62 -15.44
C ASP A 222 -7.46 17.29 -16.08
N GLY A 223 -8.60 17.26 -15.39
CA GLY A 223 -9.87 17.78 -15.90
C GLY A 223 -10.45 16.99 -17.06
N LEU A 224 -10.06 15.72 -17.21
CA LEU A 224 -10.51 14.83 -18.27
C LEU A 224 -11.71 13.97 -17.82
N PRO A 225 -12.58 13.54 -18.75
CA PRO A 225 -13.68 12.62 -18.44
C PRO A 225 -13.16 11.28 -17.94
N ASP A 226 -13.74 10.76 -16.86
CA ASP A 226 -13.33 9.50 -16.19
C ASP A 226 -14.23 8.30 -16.53
N ASN A 227 -15.28 8.51 -17.32
CA ASN A 227 -16.30 7.49 -17.66
C ASN A 227 -15.72 6.22 -18.32
N GLY A 228 -14.55 6.31 -18.95
CA GLY A 228 -13.86 5.14 -19.52
C GLY A 228 -13.17 4.25 -18.46
N ALA A 229 -13.02 4.73 -17.24
CA ALA A 229 -12.38 4.01 -16.14
C ALA A 229 -13.37 3.62 -15.02
N VAL A 230 -14.66 3.99 -15.15
CA VAL A 230 -15.75 3.64 -14.21
C VAL A 230 -16.56 2.50 -14.81
N PHE A 231 -16.74 1.40 -14.06
CA PHE A 231 -17.48 0.20 -14.51
C PHE A 231 -18.58 -0.24 -13.53
N GLY A 232 -18.75 0.48 -12.43
CA GLY A 232 -19.71 0.17 -11.37
C GLY A 232 -19.16 -0.82 -10.34
N ARG A 233 -19.95 -1.10 -9.30
CA ARG A 233 -19.53 -1.98 -8.18
C ARG A 233 -20.08 -3.39 -8.37
N PRO A 234 -19.25 -4.38 -8.79
CA PRO A 234 -19.65 -5.78 -8.78
C PRO A 234 -19.94 -6.26 -7.37
N ASP A 235 -20.88 -7.18 -7.22
CA ASP A 235 -21.14 -7.87 -5.95
C ASP A 235 -20.18 -9.07 -5.80
N PHE A 236 -19.01 -8.81 -5.20
CA PHE A 236 -18.01 -9.86 -4.99
C PHE A 236 -18.44 -10.92 -3.98
N ALA A 237 -19.34 -10.59 -3.06
CA ALA A 237 -19.90 -11.60 -2.14
C ALA A 237 -20.72 -12.63 -2.91
N SER A 238 -21.61 -12.18 -3.81
CA SER A 238 -22.39 -13.09 -4.67
C SER A 238 -21.51 -13.87 -5.66
N ILE A 239 -20.50 -13.22 -6.22
CA ILE A 239 -19.52 -13.89 -7.12
C ILE A 239 -18.79 -15.01 -6.37
N ALA A 240 -18.27 -14.76 -5.17
CA ALA A 240 -17.59 -15.77 -4.35
C ALA A 240 -18.51 -16.94 -3.99
N ASN A 241 -19.75 -16.65 -3.59
CA ASN A 241 -20.75 -17.68 -3.30
C ASN A 241 -21.05 -18.54 -4.53
N GLY A 242 -21.08 -17.95 -5.73
CA GLY A 242 -21.23 -18.68 -7.00
C GLY A 242 -20.08 -19.65 -7.27
N PHE A 243 -18.86 -19.37 -6.81
CA PHE A 243 -17.71 -20.26 -6.85
C PHE A 243 -17.66 -21.26 -5.67
N GLY A 244 -18.59 -21.17 -4.70
CA GLY A 244 -18.61 -22.02 -3.51
C GLY A 244 -17.60 -21.61 -2.45
N ILE A 245 -17.21 -20.33 -2.43
CA ILE A 245 -16.38 -19.66 -1.41
C ILE A 245 -17.30 -18.78 -0.57
N ALA A 246 -17.04 -18.68 0.75
CA ALA A 246 -17.79 -17.79 1.62
C ALA A 246 -17.63 -16.33 1.17
N GLY A 247 -18.73 -15.73 0.73
CA GLY A 247 -18.80 -14.32 0.33
C GLY A 247 -19.51 -13.49 1.37
N HIS A 248 -18.90 -12.39 1.77
CA HIS A 248 -19.44 -11.41 2.74
C HIS A 248 -19.37 -10.01 2.16
N ARG A 249 -20.33 -9.17 2.54
CA ARG A 249 -20.29 -7.74 2.24
C ARG A 249 -20.12 -6.95 3.55
N LEU A 250 -19.22 -6.01 3.57
CA LEU A 250 -18.98 -5.12 4.70
C LEU A 250 -19.78 -3.82 4.53
N ASP A 251 -21.00 -3.80 5.07
CA ASP A 251 -21.85 -2.60 5.03
C ASP A 251 -21.58 -1.64 6.20
N ASP A 252 -21.10 -2.16 7.33
CA ASP A 252 -20.74 -1.37 8.51
C ASP A 252 -19.32 -1.73 8.96
N LEU A 253 -18.45 -0.74 8.99
CA LEU A 253 -17.06 -0.92 9.42
C LEU A 253 -16.93 -1.41 10.87
N ALA A 254 -17.89 -1.10 11.74
CA ALA A 254 -17.93 -1.59 13.11
C ALA A 254 -18.11 -3.11 13.20
N ALA A 255 -18.65 -3.76 12.17
CA ALA A 255 -18.80 -5.20 12.10
C ALA A 255 -17.50 -5.93 11.69
N LEU A 256 -16.48 -5.22 11.21
CA LEU A 256 -15.25 -5.81 10.68
C LEU A 256 -14.54 -6.74 11.67
N PRO A 257 -14.37 -6.41 12.98
CA PRO A 257 -13.68 -7.31 13.90
C PRO A 257 -14.37 -8.67 14.03
N ALA A 258 -15.67 -8.68 14.21
CA ALA A 258 -16.44 -9.92 14.31
C ALA A 258 -16.41 -10.75 13.02
N LEU A 259 -16.45 -10.08 11.86
CA LEU A 259 -16.35 -10.73 10.55
C LEU A 259 -14.96 -11.36 10.35
N VAL A 260 -13.89 -10.64 10.69
CA VAL A 260 -12.52 -11.18 10.61
C VAL A 260 -12.37 -12.41 11.51
N ASP A 261 -12.84 -12.33 12.76
CA ASP A 261 -12.78 -13.47 13.69
C ASP A 261 -13.54 -14.69 13.13
N GLN A 262 -14.74 -14.47 12.58
CA GLN A 262 -15.54 -15.53 11.96
C GLN A 262 -14.79 -16.20 10.79
N VAL A 263 -14.25 -15.39 9.88
CA VAL A 263 -13.57 -15.89 8.67
C VAL A 263 -12.26 -16.60 9.03
N ILE A 264 -11.49 -16.07 9.95
CA ILE A 264 -10.26 -16.72 10.45
C ILE A 264 -10.58 -18.05 11.13
N ALA A 265 -11.62 -18.09 11.97
CA ALA A 265 -12.02 -19.30 12.67
C ALA A 265 -12.58 -20.39 11.75
N SER A 266 -13.16 -20.02 10.60
CA SER A 266 -13.66 -20.98 9.61
C SER A 266 -12.54 -21.83 8.98
N GLY A 267 -11.31 -21.31 8.97
CA GLY A 267 -10.14 -21.95 8.37
C GLY A 267 -10.17 -22.09 6.84
N GLY A 268 -11.27 -21.69 6.20
CA GLY A 268 -11.46 -21.74 4.75
C GLY A 268 -11.16 -20.44 4.03
N PRO A 269 -11.25 -20.43 2.68
CA PRO A 269 -11.19 -19.20 1.90
C PRO A 269 -12.45 -18.36 2.06
N ALA A 270 -12.28 -17.03 1.94
CA ALA A 270 -13.39 -16.09 1.95
C ALA A 270 -13.10 -14.87 1.06
N VAL A 271 -14.16 -14.23 0.59
CA VAL A 271 -14.11 -12.91 -0.06
C VAL A 271 -14.97 -11.95 0.72
N ILE A 272 -14.39 -10.83 1.12
CA ILE A 272 -15.09 -9.73 1.77
C ILE A 272 -15.15 -8.56 0.77
N ASP A 273 -16.34 -8.28 0.26
CA ASP A 273 -16.63 -7.12 -0.57
C ASP A 273 -16.70 -5.87 0.31
N VAL A 274 -15.79 -4.93 0.08
CA VAL A 274 -15.67 -3.70 0.87
C VAL A 274 -15.94 -2.50 -0.02
N PRO A 275 -17.18 -1.99 -0.05
CA PRO A 275 -17.50 -0.78 -0.80
C PRO A 275 -16.73 0.42 -0.24
N VAL A 276 -15.91 1.06 -1.07
CA VAL A 276 -15.19 2.27 -0.69
C VAL A 276 -15.55 3.44 -1.59
N SER A 277 -15.37 4.66 -1.06
CA SER A 277 -15.63 5.86 -1.83
C SER A 277 -14.56 6.07 -2.91
N ASP A 278 -14.99 6.33 -4.13
CA ASP A 278 -14.15 6.72 -5.26
C ASP A 278 -13.70 8.19 -5.23
N LYS A 279 -14.02 8.90 -4.13
CA LYS A 279 -13.64 10.31 -3.91
C LYS A 279 -12.37 10.45 -3.08
N VAL A 280 -11.97 9.40 -2.37
CA VAL A 280 -10.78 9.41 -1.53
C VAL A 280 -9.55 9.14 -2.38
N VAL A 281 -8.81 10.18 -2.71
CA VAL A 281 -7.57 10.07 -3.47
C VAL A 281 -6.38 9.83 -2.54
N SER A 282 -5.53 8.85 -2.88
CA SER A 282 -4.33 8.58 -2.09
C SER A 282 -3.31 9.72 -2.20
N PRO A 283 -2.55 10.01 -1.13
CA PRO A 283 -1.54 11.07 -1.15
C PRO A 283 -0.49 10.91 -2.27
N VAL A 284 -0.23 9.69 -2.70
CA VAL A 284 0.72 9.42 -3.80
C VAL A 284 0.18 9.95 -5.13
N ILE A 285 -1.07 9.66 -5.46
CA ILE A 285 -1.69 10.15 -6.71
C ILE A 285 -1.92 11.64 -6.65
N GLN A 286 -2.42 12.15 -5.52
CA GLN A 286 -2.65 13.57 -5.33
C GLN A 286 -1.39 14.42 -5.59
N ARG A 287 -0.21 13.93 -5.18
CA ARG A 287 1.06 14.65 -5.39
C ARG A 287 1.69 14.45 -6.77
N SER A 288 1.43 13.35 -7.43
CA SER A 288 2.00 13.07 -8.75
C SER A 288 1.28 13.78 -9.88
N HIS A 289 0.03 14.22 -9.65
CA HIS A 289 -0.83 14.87 -10.63
C HIS A 289 -1.43 16.20 -10.14
N GLY A 290 -1.04 16.68 -8.94
CA GLY A 290 -1.44 17.96 -8.38
C GLY A 290 -0.35 19.04 -8.45
#